data_a8eb15d7aa4b9350104c852f4b50f08f
#
_entry.id   a8eb15d7aa4b9350104c852f4b50f08f
#
_cell.length_a   1.000
_cell.length_b   1.000
_cell.length_c   1.000
_cell.angle_alpha   90.00
_cell.angle_beta   90.00
_cell.angle_gamma   90.00
#
_symmetry.space_group_name_H-M   'P 1'
#
loop_
_entity.id
_entity.type
_entity.pdbx_description
1 polymer ?
#
loop_
_entity_poly.entity_id
_entity_poly.type
_entity_poly.pdbx_seq_one_letter_code
_entity_poly.pdbx_strand_id
1 'polypeptide(L)'
;MVIGMATLNKPILQLCIKAFPFVPLPIIKALVYKIYCGGETIEDVKQTGQRLAARGINNMMTSLTIEACEGNDNIDPAFIVNETQRSVLEILVPHTVSIIENLGKDINSIPAGYVALKPTGFTKNAAAVLKNYNKPEYKQAFEQIVSGASAVCKTIYELNQELAAKYPARTAPFVVGVIDAEKYDLQPGVYELQRRLYQLYNKPGAPVSVVGTLQMYLSGSSELLAEEEKLAKENNYRLGLKLVRGAYIHSEKERALVIHKTKEDTDINYNRGISYCIESILGSMGNSSTIGHLVVASHNADSLRLATEKTYKSENSADNTNKANICLGQLLGMADSVTYDLIKAEKVDNVIKYVAWGPPLETREYLLRRLEENGDAVKNDTGYPLIKAAAREI
;
A
#
# COMPACT_ATOMS: atom_id res chain seq x y z
N MET A 1 1.50 -26.52 -2.98
CA MET A 1 1.08 -27.42 -4.06
C MET A 1 -0.44 -27.47 -4.27
N VAL A 2 -1.26 -27.79 -3.26
CA VAL A 2 -2.75 -27.87 -3.41
C VAL A 2 -3.39 -26.56 -3.87
N ILE A 3 -3.00 -25.41 -3.30
CA ILE A 3 -3.53 -24.09 -3.69
C ILE A 3 -3.12 -23.74 -5.13
N GLY A 4 -1.87 -24.03 -5.52
CA GLY A 4 -1.42 -23.82 -6.90
C GLY A 4 -2.18 -24.67 -7.92
N MET A 5 -2.56 -25.90 -7.58
CA MET A 5 -3.38 -26.75 -8.46
C MET A 5 -4.83 -26.27 -8.56
N ALA A 6 -5.41 -25.79 -7.46
CA ALA A 6 -6.78 -25.24 -7.46
C ALA A 6 -6.90 -23.95 -8.27
N THR A 7 -5.84 -23.14 -8.32
CA THR A 7 -5.82 -21.87 -9.08
C THR A 7 -5.58 -22.05 -10.58
N LEU A 8 -5.12 -23.22 -11.04
CA LEU A 8 -4.82 -23.50 -12.46
C LEU A 8 -6.04 -23.82 -13.32
N ASN A 9 -7.19 -24.12 -12.70
CA ASN A 9 -8.40 -24.47 -13.41
C ASN A 9 -9.52 -23.47 -13.07
N LYS A 10 -9.94 -22.68 -14.04
CA LYS A 10 -10.96 -21.63 -13.85
C LYS A 10 -12.26 -22.14 -13.22
N PRO A 11 -12.86 -23.26 -13.62
CA PRO A 11 -14.03 -23.84 -12.93
C PRO A 11 -13.76 -24.20 -11.47
N ILE A 12 -12.61 -24.82 -11.17
CA ILE A 12 -12.23 -25.21 -9.81
C ILE A 12 -12.04 -23.95 -8.95
N LEU A 13 -11.36 -22.95 -9.48
CA LEU A 13 -11.17 -21.68 -8.78
C LEU A 13 -12.51 -20.98 -8.47
N GLN A 14 -13.43 -20.92 -9.44
CA GLN A 14 -14.75 -20.36 -9.21
C GLN A 14 -15.55 -21.14 -8.13
N LEU A 15 -15.39 -22.46 -8.10
CA LEU A 15 -15.95 -23.28 -7.02
C LEU A 15 -15.28 -22.94 -5.68
N CYS A 16 -13.96 -22.79 -5.63
CA CYS A 16 -13.24 -22.40 -4.43
C CYS A 16 -13.68 -21.03 -3.92
N ILE A 17 -13.83 -20.04 -4.80
CA ILE A 17 -14.32 -18.70 -4.45
C ILE A 17 -15.71 -18.78 -3.84
N LYS A 18 -16.65 -19.50 -4.46
CA LYS A 18 -18.02 -19.70 -3.95
C LYS A 18 -18.07 -20.46 -2.63
N ALA A 19 -17.19 -21.44 -2.44
CA ALA A 19 -17.12 -22.25 -1.23
C ALA A 19 -16.39 -21.54 -0.08
N PHE A 20 -15.52 -20.56 -0.38
CA PHE A 20 -14.62 -19.92 0.58
C PHE A 20 -15.35 -19.35 1.83
N PRO A 21 -16.51 -18.68 1.72
CA PRO A 21 -17.25 -18.19 2.88
C PRO A 21 -17.68 -19.30 3.86
N PHE A 22 -17.80 -20.55 3.40
CA PHE A 22 -18.21 -21.71 4.19
C PHE A 22 -17.04 -22.54 4.71
N VAL A 23 -15.79 -22.21 4.30
CA VAL A 23 -14.61 -22.94 4.76
C VAL A 23 -14.35 -22.64 6.23
N PRO A 24 -14.18 -23.67 7.11
CA PRO A 24 -13.86 -23.46 8.51
C PRO A 24 -12.56 -22.66 8.72
N LEU A 25 -12.58 -21.71 9.67
CA LEU A 25 -11.44 -20.84 9.98
C LEU A 25 -10.12 -21.60 10.22
N PRO A 26 -10.07 -22.77 10.93
CA PRO A 26 -8.83 -23.52 11.10
C PRO A 26 -8.19 -23.96 9.77
N ILE A 27 -9.01 -24.32 8.78
CA ILE A 27 -8.54 -24.69 7.45
C ILE A 27 -7.97 -23.47 6.70
N ILE A 28 -8.69 -22.34 6.72
CA ILE A 28 -8.20 -21.08 6.14
C ILE A 28 -6.87 -20.67 6.79
N LYS A 29 -6.79 -20.76 8.12
CA LYS A 29 -5.58 -20.42 8.89
C LYS A 29 -4.40 -21.31 8.51
N ALA A 30 -4.61 -22.61 8.35
CA ALA A 30 -3.56 -23.55 8.02
C ALA A 30 -3.04 -23.43 6.57
N LEU A 31 -3.95 -23.18 5.60
CA LEU A 31 -3.62 -23.30 4.18
C LEU A 31 -3.40 -21.95 3.48
N VAL A 32 -4.10 -20.89 3.89
CA VAL A 32 -4.16 -19.63 3.14
C VAL A 32 -3.57 -18.47 3.94
N TYR A 33 -3.96 -18.35 5.21
CA TYR A 33 -3.61 -17.22 6.06
C TYR A 33 -2.08 -17.03 6.16
N LYS A 34 -1.33 -18.08 6.40
CA LYS A 34 0.15 -18.02 6.52
C LYS A 34 0.89 -17.56 5.27
N ILE A 35 0.24 -17.63 4.10
CA ILE A 35 0.84 -17.23 2.82
C ILE A 35 0.64 -15.74 2.61
N TYR A 36 -0.56 -15.22 2.90
CA TYR A 36 -0.98 -13.88 2.53
C TYR A 36 -1.06 -12.89 3.69
N CYS A 37 -0.96 -13.36 4.95
CA CYS A 37 -1.04 -12.51 6.14
C CYS A 37 0.24 -12.60 6.98
N GLY A 38 0.53 -11.50 7.67
CA GLY A 38 1.70 -11.38 8.54
C GLY A 38 1.57 -12.12 9.86
N GLY A 39 0.35 -12.31 10.33
CA GLY A 39 0.05 -12.94 11.61
C GLY A 39 -1.18 -12.36 12.29
N GLU A 40 -1.55 -12.91 13.43
CA GLU A 40 -2.70 -12.47 14.21
C GLU A 40 -2.33 -11.39 15.23
N THR A 41 -1.09 -11.39 15.67
CA THR A 41 -0.56 -10.52 16.73
C THR A 41 0.61 -9.67 16.24
N ILE A 42 0.93 -8.63 17.00
CA ILE A 42 2.12 -7.79 16.77
C ILE A 42 3.40 -8.63 16.71
N GLU A 43 3.52 -9.63 17.58
CA GLU A 43 4.69 -10.49 17.61
C GLU A 43 4.84 -11.36 16.36
N ASP A 44 3.73 -11.90 15.83
CA ASP A 44 3.74 -12.62 14.56
C ASP A 44 4.19 -11.72 13.40
N VAL A 45 3.76 -10.45 13.40
CA VAL A 45 4.13 -9.48 12.35
C VAL A 45 5.61 -9.09 12.46
N LYS A 46 6.17 -8.94 13.66
CA LYS A 46 7.62 -8.76 13.87
C LYS A 46 8.42 -9.91 13.25
N GLN A 47 8.01 -11.16 13.52
CA GLN A 47 8.66 -12.35 12.93
C GLN A 47 8.52 -12.37 11.40
N THR A 48 7.39 -11.90 10.87
CA THR A 48 7.19 -11.75 9.41
C THR A 48 8.17 -10.72 8.84
N GLY A 49 8.35 -9.57 9.49
CA GLY A 49 9.34 -8.57 9.11
C GLY A 49 10.77 -9.13 9.07
N GLN A 50 11.16 -9.92 10.08
CA GLN A 50 12.46 -10.58 10.12
C GLN A 50 12.64 -11.58 8.96
N ARG A 51 11.60 -12.38 8.65
CA ARG A 51 11.63 -13.30 7.49
C ARG A 51 11.74 -12.56 6.16
N LEU A 52 11.09 -11.40 6.01
CA LEU A 52 11.20 -10.56 4.83
C LEU A 52 12.61 -9.98 4.69
N ALA A 53 13.18 -9.44 5.77
CA ALA A 53 14.54 -8.91 5.79
C ALA A 53 15.58 -9.97 5.43
N ALA A 54 15.47 -11.19 5.96
CA ALA A 54 16.32 -12.33 5.58
C ALA A 54 16.27 -12.67 4.09
N ARG A 55 15.20 -12.29 3.38
CA ARG A 55 15.01 -12.45 1.95
C ARG A 55 15.44 -11.20 1.14
N GLY A 56 15.96 -10.17 1.79
CA GLY A 56 16.38 -8.91 1.18
C GLY A 56 15.27 -7.88 1.01
N ILE A 57 14.10 -8.10 1.62
CA ILE A 57 12.98 -7.15 1.65
C ILE A 57 13.08 -6.41 2.98
N ASN A 58 13.71 -5.24 2.95
CA ASN A 58 14.20 -4.57 4.15
C ASN A 58 13.09 -3.89 4.97
N ASN A 59 11.89 -3.69 4.41
CA ASN A 59 10.77 -3.12 5.16
C ASN A 59 9.41 -3.60 4.62
N MET A 60 8.34 -3.18 5.27
CA MET A 60 6.98 -3.61 4.96
C MET A 60 5.95 -2.50 5.20
N MET A 61 4.76 -2.71 4.64
CA MET A 61 3.56 -1.93 4.94
C MET A 61 2.60 -2.80 5.74
N THR A 62 2.47 -2.53 7.04
CA THR A 62 1.51 -3.24 7.90
C THR A 62 0.10 -2.71 7.67
N SER A 63 -0.89 -3.60 7.67
CA SER A 63 -2.31 -3.25 7.57
C SER A 63 -3.13 -4.10 8.50
N LEU A 64 -3.72 -3.48 9.51
CA LEU A 64 -4.72 -4.13 10.34
C LEU A 64 -5.97 -4.37 9.50
N THR A 65 -6.48 -5.61 9.50
CA THR A 65 -7.59 -6.01 8.62
C THR A 65 -8.97 -5.69 9.18
N ILE A 66 -9.06 -5.16 10.40
CA ILE A 66 -10.33 -4.76 11.01
C ILE A 66 -10.82 -3.50 10.32
N GLU A 67 -11.97 -3.61 9.66
CA GLU A 67 -12.65 -2.51 8.96
C GLU A 67 -14.16 -2.70 9.04
N ALA A 68 -14.94 -1.62 8.93
CA ALA A 68 -16.38 -1.72 8.76
C ALA A 68 -16.67 -2.21 7.34
N CYS A 69 -17.20 -3.41 7.22
CA CYS A 69 -17.73 -3.94 5.97
C CYS A 69 -19.23 -3.65 5.84
N GLU A 70 -19.77 -3.67 4.63
CA GLU A 70 -21.23 -3.60 4.43
C GLU A 70 -21.94 -4.68 5.29
N GLY A 71 -22.71 -4.24 6.29
CA GLY A 71 -23.43 -5.12 7.22
C GLY A 71 -22.67 -5.48 8.52
N ASN A 72 -21.45 -5.01 8.73
CA ASN A 72 -20.73 -5.18 9.99
C ASN A 72 -20.30 -3.81 10.55
N ASP A 73 -21.15 -3.21 11.37
CA ASP A 73 -20.84 -1.96 12.11
C ASP A 73 -20.21 -2.22 13.48
N ASN A 74 -19.87 -3.47 13.80
CA ASN A 74 -19.28 -3.84 15.08
C ASN A 74 -17.75 -3.60 15.09
N ILE A 75 -17.38 -2.35 14.91
CA ILE A 75 -15.99 -1.89 15.00
C ILE A 75 -15.82 -1.03 16.26
N ASP A 76 -14.61 -1.09 16.82
CA ASP A 76 -14.15 -0.18 17.86
C ASP A 76 -13.06 0.74 17.27
N PRO A 77 -13.40 1.98 16.88
CA PRO A 77 -12.44 2.91 16.31
C PRO A 77 -11.26 3.22 17.24
N ALA A 78 -11.48 3.28 18.55
CA ALA A 78 -10.41 3.54 19.51
C ALA A 78 -9.42 2.37 19.56
N PHE A 79 -9.91 1.13 19.52
CA PHE A 79 -9.07 -0.05 19.41
C PHE A 79 -8.25 -0.04 18.11
N ILE A 80 -8.88 0.28 16.95
CA ILE A 80 -8.18 0.34 15.65
C ILE A 80 -7.09 1.39 15.66
N VAL A 81 -7.35 2.60 16.18
CA VAL A 81 -6.34 3.65 16.34
C VAL A 81 -5.18 3.17 17.20
N ASN A 82 -5.47 2.59 18.37
CA ASN A 82 -4.46 2.11 19.29
C ASN A 82 -3.60 1.00 18.70
N GLU A 83 -4.20 -0.03 18.09
CA GLU A 83 -3.44 -1.13 17.47
C GLU A 83 -2.62 -0.66 16.26
N THR A 84 -3.14 0.32 15.51
CA THR A 84 -2.39 0.93 14.41
C THR A 84 -1.18 1.72 14.93
N GLN A 85 -1.35 2.53 15.98
CA GLN A 85 -0.22 3.22 16.63
C GLN A 85 0.79 2.23 17.22
N ARG A 86 0.32 1.17 17.88
CA ARG A 86 1.19 0.11 18.38
C ARG A 86 2.00 -0.56 17.27
N SER A 87 1.41 -0.79 16.11
CA SER A 87 2.17 -1.35 14.97
C SER A 87 3.27 -0.41 14.48
N VAL A 88 3.07 0.91 14.55
CA VAL A 88 4.12 1.90 14.28
C VAL A 88 5.23 1.83 15.33
N LEU A 89 4.87 1.90 16.60
CA LEU A 89 5.81 2.01 17.73
C LEU A 89 6.57 0.71 18.00
N GLU A 90 5.88 -0.42 17.92
CA GLU A 90 6.43 -1.71 18.35
C GLU A 90 6.99 -2.54 17.18
N ILE A 91 6.58 -2.25 15.93
CA ILE A 91 7.04 -3.00 14.75
C ILE A 91 7.89 -2.11 13.84
N LEU A 92 7.27 -1.09 13.22
CA LEU A 92 7.86 -0.39 12.08
C LEU A 92 9.07 0.46 12.46
N VAL A 93 8.99 1.25 13.54
CA VAL A 93 10.10 2.08 13.99
C VAL A 93 11.29 1.23 14.45
N PRO A 94 11.13 0.25 15.36
CA PRO A 94 12.24 -0.59 15.78
C PRO A 94 12.87 -1.38 14.62
N HIS A 95 12.04 -1.89 13.71
CA HIS A 95 12.51 -2.63 12.53
C HIS A 95 13.32 -1.72 11.61
N THR A 96 12.79 -0.55 11.23
CA THR A 96 13.48 0.40 10.34
C THR A 96 14.81 0.87 10.93
N VAL A 97 14.84 1.22 12.22
CA VAL A 97 16.05 1.63 12.92
C VAL A 97 17.07 0.49 12.97
N SER A 98 16.64 -0.73 13.29
CA SER A 98 17.51 -1.90 13.31
C SER A 98 18.15 -2.17 11.94
N ILE A 99 17.39 -2.04 10.84
CA ILE A 99 17.93 -2.19 9.49
C ILE A 99 18.95 -1.09 9.18
N ILE A 100 18.65 0.15 9.52
CA ILE A 100 19.55 1.30 9.34
C ILE A 100 20.88 1.08 10.08
N GLU A 101 20.84 0.61 11.32
CA GLU A 101 22.02 0.45 12.15
C GLU A 101 22.87 -0.78 11.80
N ASN A 102 22.24 -1.86 11.30
CA ASN A 102 22.90 -3.15 11.15
C ASN A 102 23.17 -3.59 9.69
N LEU A 103 22.52 -2.99 8.69
CA LEU A 103 22.65 -3.47 7.31
C LEU A 103 23.95 -3.04 6.61
N GLY A 104 24.64 -2.00 7.12
CA GLY A 104 25.89 -1.49 6.55
C GLY A 104 25.75 -0.89 5.14
N LYS A 105 24.53 -0.48 4.76
CA LYS A 105 24.21 0.18 3.49
C LYS A 105 24.02 1.67 3.68
N ASP A 106 23.97 2.42 2.56
CA ASP A 106 23.54 3.81 2.57
C ASP A 106 22.17 3.94 3.24
N ILE A 107 22.08 4.81 4.22
CA ILE A 107 20.85 5.07 5.00
C ILE A 107 19.67 5.46 4.10
N ASN A 108 19.94 6.05 2.95
CA ASN A 108 18.94 6.44 1.95
C ASN A 108 18.58 5.31 0.96
N SER A 109 19.23 4.15 1.02
CA SER A 109 18.82 2.96 0.26
C SER A 109 17.77 2.11 0.99
N ILE A 110 17.51 2.40 2.27
CA ILE A 110 16.60 1.62 3.10
C ILE A 110 15.20 2.23 2.99
N PRO A 111 14.17 1.46 2.57
CA PRO A 111 12.79 1.98 2.49
C PRO A 111 12.24 2.33 3.87
N ALA A 112 11.30 3.27 3.92
CA ALA A 112 10.54 3.54 5.13
C ALA A 112 9.71 2.31 5.55
N GLY A 113 9.33 2.25 6.83
CA GLY A 113 8.22 1.42 7.29
C GLY A 113 6.89 2.10 6.96
N TYR A 114 5.86 1.32 6.62
CA TYR A 114 4.56 1.88 6.27
C TYR A 114 3.47 1.28 7.12
N VAL A 115 2.46 2.08 7.46
CA VAL A 115 1.21 1.59 8.05
C VAL A 115 0.03 2.05 7.22
N ALA A 116 -0.79 1.11 6.77
CA ALA A 116 -2.01 1.40 6.03
C ALA A 116 -3.15 1.71 7.00
N LEU A 117 -3.80 2.86 6.77
CA LEU A 117 -4.98 3.31 7.49
C LEU A 117 -6.20 3.13 6.57
N LYS A 118 -7.18 2.39 7.07
CA LYS A 118 -8.45 2.17 6.37
C LYS A 118 -9.46 3.23 6.80
N PRO A 119 -9.89 4.14 5.91
CA PRO A 119 -10.84 5.19 6.27
C PRO A 119 -12.14 4.67 6.89
N THR A 120 -12.56 3.48 6.47
CA THR A 120 -13.76 2.79 6.98
C THR A 120 -13.61 2.24 8.40
N GLY A 121 -12.41 2.21 8.97
CA GLY A 121 -12.16 1.75 10.34
C GLY A 121 -12.38 2.80 11.44
N PHE A 122 -12.53 4.08 11.11
CA PHE A 122 -12.49 5.17 12.09
C PHE A 122 -13.85 5.67 12.59
N THR A 123 -14.95 5.18 12.04
CA THR A 123 -16.31 5.47 12.55
C THR A 123 -17.28 4.38 12.12
N LYS A 124 -18.37 4.23 12.86
CA LYS A 124 -19.49 3.38 12.43
C LYS A 124 -20.14 3.98 11.18
N ASN A 125 -20.68 3.13 10.32
CA ASN A 125 -21.33 3.52 9.06
C ASN A 125 -20.44 4.43 8.17
N ALA A 126 -19.12 4.20 8.22
CA ALA A 126 -18.12 5.02 7.57
C ALA A 126 -18.34 5.17 6.05
N ALA A 127 -18.87 4.15 5.38
CA ALA A 127 -19.18 4.23 3.96
C ALA A 127 -20.20 5.34 3.64
N ALA A 128 -21.28 5.46 4.42
CA ALA A 128 -22.25 6.54 4.27
C ALA A 128 -21.65 7.90 4.61
N VAL A 129 -20.78 7.95 5.63
CA VAL A 129 -20.08 9.17 6.03
C VAL A 129 -19.15 9.66 4.93
N LEU A 130 -18.29 8.80 4.38
CA LEU A 130 -17.35 9.15 3.30
C LEU A 130 -18.08 9.59 2.02
N LYS A 131 -19.18 8.89 1.67
CA LYS A 131 -20.00 9.24 0.51
C LYS A 131 -20.67 10.60 0.64
N ASN A 132 -21.03 11.01 1.84
CA ASN A 132 -21.81 12.21 2.11
C ASN A 132 -21.05 13.23 2.99
N TYR A 133 -19.73 13.18 3.02
CA TYR A 133 -18.85 13.93 3.91
C TYR A 133 -19.12 15.45 3.95
N ASN A 134 -19.61 16.01 2.85
CA ASN A 134 -19.92 17.43 2.68
C ASN A 134 -21.32 17.85 3.18
N LYS A 135 -22.16 16.88 3.58
CA LYS A 135 -23.50 17.16 4.09
C LYS A 135 -23.47 17.47 5.59
N PRO A 136 -24.24 18.45 6.07
CA PRO A 136 -24.22 18.88 7.46
C PRO A 136 -24.43 17.74 8.48
N GLU A 137 -25.34 16.81 8.19
CA GLU A 137 -25.67 15.68 9.06
C GLU A 137 -24.54 14.66 9.22
N TYR A 138 -23.58 14.59 8.28
CA TYR A 138 -22.43 13.69 8.33
C TYR A 138 -21.16 14.37 8.85
N LYS A 139 -21.16 15.68 9.02
CA LYS A 139 -19.97 16.48 9.37
C LYS A 139 -19.30 15.97 10.65
N GLN A 140 -20.06 15.73 11.72
CA GLN A 140 -19.50 15.27 12.99
C GLN A 140 -18.87 13.88 12.87
N ALA A 141 -19.51 12.96 12.16
CA ALA A 141 -18.97 11.61 11.93
C ALA A 141 -17.73 11.65 11.01
N PHE A 142 -17.69 12.56 10.04
CA PHE A 142 -16.49 12.75 9.22
C PHE A 142 -15.32 13.31 10.04
N GLU A 143 -15.56 14.24 10.97
CA GLU A 143 -14.53 14.73 11.90
C GLU A 143 -13.99 13.59 12.81
N GLN A 144 -14.79 12.57 13.14
CA GLN A 144 -14.29 11.39 13.84
C GLN A 144 -13.28 10.60 12.98
N ILE A 145 -13.56 10.44 11.67
CA ILE A 145 -12.61 9.80 10.74
C ILE A 145 -11.31 10.61 10.68
N VAL A 146 -11.42 11.93 10.50
CA VAL A 146 -10.25 12.82 10.46
C VAL A 146 -9.45 12.74 11.76
N SER A 147 -10.11 12.80 12.91
CA SER A 147 -9.46 12.74 14.23
C SER A 147 -8.76 11.40 14.47
N GLY A 148 -9.40 10.28 14.13
CA GLY A 148 -8.82 8.94 14.29
C GLY A 148 -7.58 8.75 13.41
N ALA A 149 -7.67 9.09 12.13
CA ALA A 149 -6.54 9.03 11.21
C ALA A 149 -5.43 10.01 11.61
N SER A 150 -5.80 11.23 12.05
CA SER A 150 -4.88 12.25 12.51
C SER A 150 -4.09 11.81 13.75
N ALA A 151 -4.69 11.08 14.68
CA ALA A 151 -4.00 10.56 15.86
C ALA A 151 -2.82 9.66 15.49
N VAL A 152 -3.01 8.77 14.51
CA VAL A 152 -1.92 7.91 14.00
C VAL A 152 -0.88 8.73 13.23
N CYS A 153 -1.32 9.62 12.31
CA CYS A 153 -0.42 10.43 11.50
C CYS A 153 0.41 11.40 12.34
N LYS A 154 -0.14 11.92 13.44
CA LYS A 154 0.59 12.77 14.40
C LYS A 154 1.74 11.99 15.05
N THR A 155 1.46 10.78 15.54
CA THR A 155 2.51 9.90 16.10
C THR A 155 3.64 9.68 15.09
N ILE A 156 3.30 9.37 13.83
CA ILE A 156 4.28 9.18 12.76
C ILE A 156 5.10 10.44 12.51
N TYR A 157 4.45 11.59 12.42
CA TYR A 157 5.09 12.88 12.18
C TYR A 157 6.10 13.24 13.27
N GLU A 158 5.70 13.10 14.55
CA GLU A 158 6.56 13.37 15.70
C GLU A 158 7.77 12.43 15.74
N LEU A 159 7.57 11.13 15.49
CA LEU A 159 8.64 10.15 15.40
C LEU A 159 9.61 10.44 14.24
N ASN A 160 9.10 10.83 13.08
CA ASN A 160 9.96 11.21 11.94
C ASN A 160 10.83 12.42 12.28
N GLN A 161 10.33 13.41 13.02
CA GLN A 161 11.13 14.56 13.45
C GLN A 161 12.21 14.16 14.46
N GLU A 162 11.85 13.35 15.46
CA GLU A 162 12.80 12.84 16.45
C GLU A 162 13.93 12.03 15.79
N LEU A 163 13.56 11.09 14.91
CA LEU A 163 14.51 10.24 14.23
C LEU A 163 15.36 11.01 13.20
N ALA A 164 14.81 12.02 12.52
CA ALA A 164 15.58 12.88 11.63
C ALA A 164 16.66 13.67 12.38
N ALA A 165 16.39 14.10 13.61
CA ALA A 165 17.40 14.73 14.46
C ALA A 165 18.52 13.74 14.86
N LYS A 166 18.18 12.47 15.11
CA LYS A 166 19.15 11.40 15.44
C LYS A 166 19.96 10.94 14.22
N TYR A 167 19.35 10.93 13.03
CA TYR A 167 19.97 10.43 11.77
C TYR A 167 19.91 11.50 10.66
N PRO A 168 20.65 12.60 10.78
CA PRO A 168 20.54 13.77 9.88
C PRO A 168 20.94 13.50 8.42
N ALA A 169 21.67 12.42 8.15
CA ALA A 169 22.02 12.00 6.80
C ALA A 169 20.84 11.38 6.02
N ARG A 170 19.73 11.03 6.71
CA ARG A 170 18.55 10.46 6.06
C ARG A 170 17.64 11.56 5.54
N THR A 171 17.34 11.51 4.23
CA THR A 171 16.45 12.47 3.56
C THR A 171 15.01 11.95 3.39
N ALA A 172 14.81 10.64 3.51
CA ALA A 172 13.50 9.99 3.45
C ALA A 172 12.87 9.83 4.85
N PRO A 173 11.54 9.68 4.96
CA PRO A 173 10.90 9.37 6.24
C PRO A 173 11.34 8.01 6.80
N PHE A 174 11.23 7.82 8.10
CA PHE A 174 11.45 6.52 8.75
C PHE A 174 10.20 5.65 8.73
N VAL A 175 9.05 6.27 8.97
CA VAL A 175 7.74 5.63 8.91
C VAL A 175 6.75 6.55 8.20
N VAL A 176 5.80 5.95 7.47
CA VAL A 176 4.79 6.67 6.68
C VAL A 176 3.41 6.09 6.95
N GLY A 177 2.43 6.96 7.21
CA GLY A 177 1.02 6.62 7.24
C GLY A 177 0.43 6.64 5.82
N VAL A 178 -0.22 5.57 5.41
CA VAL A 178 -0.81 5.43 4.08
C VAL A 178 -2.33 5.35 4.19
N ILE A 179 -3.04 6.32 3.66
CA ILE A 179 -4.50 6.29 3.57
C ILE A 179 -4.89 5.40 2.40
N ASP A 180 -5.48 4.24 2.69
CA ASP A 180 -5.91 3.30 1.66
C ASP A 180 -7.06 3.85 0.83
N ALA A 181 -7.18 3.34 -0.41
CA ALA A 181 -8.30 3.66 -1.29
C ALA A 181 -9.57 2.92 -0.87
N GLU A 182 -10.70 3.49 -1.23
CA GLU A 182 -12.03 2.90 -1.12
C GLU A 182 -12.70 2.81 -2.49
N LYS A 183 -13.94 2.27 -2.56
CA LYS A 183 -14.75 2.24 -3.78
C LYS A 183 -14.97 3.64 -4.32
N TYR A 184 -15.15 3.77 -5.63
CA TYR A 184 -15.29 5.05 -6.35
C TYR A 184 -16.23 6.04 -5.68
N ASP A 185 -17.42 5.59 -5.24
CA ASP A 185 -18.43 6.46 -4.63
C ASP A 185 -18.07 6.96 -3.21
N LEU A 186 -17.05 6.40 -2.58
CA LEU A 186 -16.51 6.84 -1.29
C LEU A 186 -15.26 7.73 -1.42
N GLN A 187 -14.58 7.66 -2.57
CA GLN A 187 -13.29 8.33 -2.79
C GLN A 187 -13.31 9.84 -2.58
N PRO A 188 -14.37 10.61 -2.93
CA PRO A 188 -14.39 12.05 -2.65
C PRO A 188 -14.16 12.39 -1.16
N GLY A 189 -14.75 11.62 -0.24
CA GLY A 189 -14.52 11.77 1.20
C GLY A 189 -13.11 11.33 1.62
N VAL A 190 -12.57 10.29 0.96
CA VAL A 190 -11.19 9.84 1.21
C VAL A 190 -10.18 10.90 0.74
N TYR A 191 -10.39 11.54 -0.41
CA TYR A 191 -9.51 12.60 -0.89
C TYR A 191 -9.55 13.83 0.02
N GLU A 192 -10.72 14.21 0.54
CA GLU A 192 -10.83 15.28 1.54
C GLU A 192 -10.06 14.92 2.82
N LEU A 193 -10.17 13.68 3.31
CA LEU A 193 -9.38 13.19 4.45
C LEU A 193 -7.87 13.32 4.17
N GLN A 194 -7.42 12.87 2.99
CA GLN A 194 -6.01 12.94 2.58
C GLN A 194 -5.51 14.40 2.59
N ARG A 195 -6.24 15.34 1.99
CA ARG A 195 -5.87 16.76 1.92
C ARG A 195 -5.71 17.37 3.32
N ARG A 196 -6.64 17.09 4.24
CA ARG A 196 -6.53 17.56 5.62
C ARG A 196 -5.29 17.02 6.34
N LEU A 197 -4.98 15.75 6.16
CA LEU A 197 -3.80 15.14 6.76
C LEU A 197 -2.50 15.67 6.14
N TYR A 198 -2.47 15.91 4.82
CA TYR A 198 -1.33 16.54 4.16
C TYR A 198 -1.05 17.95 4.72
N GLN A 199 -2.09 18.78 4.84
CA GLN A 199 -1.97 20.12 5.42
C GLN A 199 -1.39 20.11 6.83
N LEU A 200 -1.70 19.09 7.63
CA LEU A 200 -1.20 18.95 8.99
C LEU A 200 0.24 18.43 9.05
N TYR A 201 0.59 17.40 8.25
CA TYR A 201 1.77 16.58 8.47
C TYR A 201 2.78 16.54 7.32
N ASN A 202 2.45 17.01 6.12
CA ASN A 202 3.37 17.04 4.98
C ASN A 202 3.86 18.47 4.71
N LYS A 203 4.69 19.00 5.58
CA LYS A 203 5.17 20.37 5.47
C LYS A 203 6.22 20.53 4.36
N PRO A 204 6.28 21.66 3.66
CA PRO A 204 7.36 21.97 2.71
C PRO A 204 8.72 21.87 3.39
N GLY A 205 9.71 21.39 2.64
CA GLY A 205 11.07 21.24 3.13
C GLY A 205 11.32 20.06 4.08
N ALA A 206 10.26 19.30 4.45
CA ALA A 206 10.36 18.13 5.32
C ALA A 206 10.04 16.83 4.58
N PRO A 207 10.52 15.66 5.04
CA PRO A 207 10.08 14.37 4.54
C PRO A 207 8.56 14.20 4.69
N VAL A 208 7.96 13.48 3.74
CA VAL A 208 6.50 13.21 3.74
C VAL A 208 6.16 12.16 4.79
N SER A 209 5.25 12.46 5.69
CA SER A 209 4.77 11.53 6.73
C SER A 209 3.46 10.83 6.37
N VAL A 210 2.68 11.39 5.44
CA VAL A 210 1.36 10.89 5.03
C VAL A 210 1.32 10.70 3.51
N VAL A 211 0.88 9.53 3.09
CA VAL A 211 0.68 9.13 1.70
C VAL A 211 -0.80 8.82 1.47
N GLY A 212 -1.39 9.42 0.47
CA GLY A 212 -2.73 9.07 0.00
C GLY A 212 -2.69 8.15 -1.20
N THR A 213 -3.78 7.45 -1.45
CA THR A 213 -3.88 6.51 -2.56
C THR A 213 -4.67 7.09 -3.72
N LEU A 214 -4.09 7.06 -4.93
CA LEU A 214 -4.77 7.35 -6.19
C LEU A 214 -4.98 6.08 -7.00
N GLN A 215 -6.19 5.91 -7.50
CA GLN A 215 -6.62 4.73 -8.26
C GLN A 215 -6.50 5.00 -9.77
N MET A 216 -5.36 4.64 -10.38
CA MET A 216 -5.03 4.96 -11.77
C MET A 216 -5.80 4.12 -12.81
N TYR A 217 -6.65 3.17 -12.39
CA TYR A 217 -7.59 2.49 -13.28
C TYR A 217 -8.86 3.31 -13.54
N LEU A 218 -9.10 4.36 -12.76
CA LEU A 218 -10.20 5.29 -12.98
C LEU A 218 -9.85 6.25 -14.12
N SER A 219 -10.78 6.46 -15.04
CA SER A 219 -10.56 7.24 -16.27
C SER A 219 -10.19 8.70 -16.01
N GLY A 220 -10.67 9.32 -14.93
CA GLY A 220 -10.36 10.70 -14.54
C GLY A 220 -9.15 10.86 -13.59
N SER A 221 -8.33 9.82 -13.41
CA SER A 221 -7.27 9.85 -12.39
C SER A 221 -6.05 10.69 -12.76
N SER A 222 -5.76 10.90 -14.05
CA SER A 222 -4.68 11.82 -14.47
C SER A 222 -5.04 13.27 -14.20
N GLU A 223 -6.27 13.66 -14.46
CA GLU A 223 -6.81 14.99 -14.16
C GLU A 223 -6.86 15.22 -12.66
N LEU A 224 -7.26 14.20 -11.89
CA LEU A 224 -7.23 14.24 -10.44
C LEU A 224 -5.81 14.44 -9.89
N LEU A 225 -4.81 13.73 -10.42
CA LEU A 225 -3.41 13.90 -10.01
C LEU A 225 -2.93 15.35 -10.23
N ALA A 226 -3.27 15.94 -11.37
CA ALA A 226 -2.92 17.32 -11.68
C ALA A 226 -3.63 18.32 -10.74
N GLU A 227 -4.91 18.08 -10.42
CA GLU A 227 -5.66 18.92 -9.48
C GLU A 227 -5.11 18.80 -8.05
N GLU A 228 -4.78 17.60 -7.58
CA GLU A 228 -4.18 17.41 -6.26
C GLU A 228 -2.81 18.10 -6.15
N GLU A 229 -2.01 18.09 -7.21
CA GLU A 229 -0.73 18.81 -7.21
C GLU A 229 -0.93 20.32 -7.19
N LYS A 230 -1.91 20.85 -7.93
CA LYS A 230 -2.29 22.25 -7.89
C LYS A 230 -2.74 22.66 -6.49
N LEU A 231 -3.65 21.92 -5.87
CA LEU A 231 -4.12 22.16 -4.51
C LEU A 231 -2.97 22.12 -3.49
N ALA A 232 -2.01 21.21 -3.66
CA ALA A 232 -0.85 21.13 -2.81
C ALA A 232 0.03 22.38 -2.88
N LYS A 233 0.25 22.91 -4.08
CA LYS A 233 0.97 24.18 -4.30
C LYS A 233 0.24 25.37 -3.69
N GLU A 234 -1.06 25.49 -3.93
CA GLU A 234 -1.91 26.58 -3.43
C GLU A 234 -2.00 26.59 -1.89
N ASN A 235 -2.03 25.41 -1.26
CA ASN A 235 -2.18 25.25 0.19
C ASN A 235 -0.87 24.96 0.93
N ASN A 236 0.26 25.03 0.23
CA ASN A 236 1.61 24.92 0.79
C ASN A 236 1.84 23.63 1.59
N TYR A 237 1.53 22.47 0.98
CA TYR A 237 1.87 21.15 1.50
C TYR A 237 2.48 20.27 0.42
N ARG A 238 3.09 19.14 0.82
CA ARG A 238 3.65 18.16 -0.11
C ARG A 238 2.74 16.95 -0.26
N LEU A 239 2.69 16.39 -1.47
CA LEU A 239 1.98 15.15 -1.75
C LEU A 239 2.87 13.93 -1.43
N GLY A 240 2.30 12.98 -0.71
CA GLY A 240 2.73 11.60 -0.73
C GLY A 240 1.69 10.78 -1.48
N LEU A 241 2.11 9.98 -2.44
CA LEU A 241 1.20 9.26 -3.32
C LEU A 241 1.50 7.75 -3.32
N LYS A 242 0.45 6.95 -3.20
CA LYS A 242 0.45 5.53 -3.55
C LYS A 242 -0.39 5.35 -4.79
N LEU A 243 0.23 4.92 -5.89
CA LEU A 243 -0.49 4.65 -7.13
C LEU A 243 -0.88 3.18 -7.18
N VAL A 244 -2.18 2.91 -7.33
CA VAL A 244 -2.75 1.57 -7.52
C VAL A 244 -3.50 1.49 -8.84
N ARG A 245 -3.71 0.27 -9.36
CA ARG A 245 -4.27 0.11 -10.71
C ARG A 245 -5.49 -0.79 -10.82
N GLY A 246 -6.09 -1.25 -9.73
CA GLY A 246 -7.24 -2.13 -9.86
C GLY A 246 -7.83 -2.67 -8.57
N ALA A 247 -7.69 -1.95 -7.46
CA ALA A 247 -8.08 -2.44 -6.13
C ALA A 247 -9.56 -2.87 -6.04
N TYR A 248 -10.47 -2.16 -6.71
CA TYR A 248 -11.91 -2.42 -6.69
C TYR A 248 -12.50 -2.67 -8.08
N ILE A 249 -11.69 -3.02 -9.06
CA ILE A 249 -12.09 -3.16 -10.47
C ILE A 249 -13.30 -4.09 -10.69
N HIS A 250 -13.49 -5.09 -9.82
CA HIS A 250 -14.59 -6.05 -9.91
C HIS A 250 -15.85 -5.63 -9.14
N SER A 251 -15.74 -4.67 -8.23
CA SER A 251 -16.83 -4.25 -7.34
C SER A 251 -17.34 -2.82 -7.62
N GLU A 252 -16.78 -2.12 -8.61
CA GLU A 252 -17.29 -0.81 -9.02
C GLU A 252 -18.66 -0.92 -9.69
N LYS A 253 -19.64 -0.16 -9.16
CA LYS A 253 -21.05 -0.23 -9.60
C LYS A 253 -21.24 0.29 -11.03
N GLU A 254 -20.57 1.39 -11.39
CA GLU A 254 -20.68 2.06 -12.68
C GLU A 254 -19.42 1.88 -13.55
N ARG A 255 -18.91 0.65 -13.52
CA ARG A 255 -17.63 0.29 -14.15
C ARG A 255 -17.41 0.88 -15.53
N ALA A 256 -18.42 0.80 -16.40
CA ALA A 256 -18.33 1.28 -17.79
C ALA A 256 -18.12 2.80 -17.91
N LEU A 257 -18.49 3.55 -16.88
CA LEU A 257 -18.39 5.02 -16.87
C LEU A 257 -17.10 5.51 -16.18
N VAL A 258 -16.62 4.78 -15.17
CA VAL A 258 -15.56 5.29 -14.30
C VAL A 258 -14.20 4.63 -14.51
N ILE A 259 -14.14 3.47 -15.18
CA ILE A 259 -12.91 2.72 -15.44
C ILE A 259 -12.49 2.91 -16.89
N HIS A 260 -11.19 2.87 -17.18
CA HIS A 260 -10.68 2.83 -18.55
C HIS A 260 -11.29 1.66 -19.33
N LYS A 261 -11.52 1.85 -20.64
CA LYS A 261 -12.22 0.88 -21.49
C LYS A 261 -11.45 -0.43 -21.63
N THR A 262 -10.13 -0.35 -21.70
CA THR A 262 -9.26 -1.51 -21.87
C THR A 262 -8.25 -1.61 -20.73
N LYS A 263 -7.65 -2.79 -20.58
CA LYS A 263 -6.52 -3.00 -19.67
C LYS A 263 -5.32 -2.17 -20.12
N GLU A 264 -5.10 -2.08 -21.41
CA GLU A 264 -4.01 -1.32 -22.04
C GLU A 264 -4.12 0.17 -21.70
N ASP A 265 -5.32 0.76 -21.77
CA ASP A 265 -5.55 2.15 -21.38
C ASP A 265 -5.22 2.37 -19.90
N THR A 266 -5.58 1.41 -19.04
CA THR A 266 -5.21 1.43 -17.60
C THR A 266 -3.70 1.35 -17.43
N ASP A 267 -3.01 0.47 -18.17
CA ASP A 267 -1.56 0.30 -18.10
C ASP A 267 -0.84 1.58 -18.54
N ILE A 268 -1.27 2.19 -19.62
CA ILE A 268 -0.73 3.46 -20.14
C ILE A 268 -0.92 4.57 -19.12
N ASN A 269 -2.12 4.72 -18.57
CA ASN A 269 -2.42 5.75 -17.59
C ASN A 269 -1.62 5.57 -16.27
N TYR A 270 -1.55 4.33 -15.78
CA TYR A 270 -0.76 3.98 -14.60
C TYR A 270 0.73 4.28 -14.80
N ASN A 271 1.30 3.86 -15.93
CA ASN A 271 2.71 4.07 -16.27
C ASN A 271 3.04 5.56 -16.47
N ARG A 272 2.11 6.34 -17.02
CA ARG A 272 2.23 7.80 -17.12
C ARG A 272 2.30 8.44 -15.72
N GLY A 273 1.40 8.05 -14.80
CA GLY A 273 1.41 8.53 -13.43
C GLY A 273 2.71 8.20 -12.70
N ILE A 274 3.22 6.96 -12.83
CA ILE A 274 4.53 6.56 -12.28
C ILE A 274 5.63 7.47 -12.81
N SER A 275 5.73 7.62 -14.13
CA SER A 275 6.76 8.42 -14.78
C SER A 275 6.74 9.86 -14.30
N TYR A 276 5.56 10.47 -14.29
CA TYR A 276 5.36 11.84 -13.84
C TYR A 276 5.82 12.06 -12.39
N CYS A 277 5.40 11.18 -11.47
CA CYS A 277 5.77 11.30 -10.06
C CYS A 277 7.27 11.10 -9.84
N ILE A 278 7.88 10.11 -10.50
CA ILE A 278 9.33 9.85 -10.38
C ILE A 278 10.13 11.04 -10.92
N GLU A 279 9.77 11.57 -12.07
CA GLU A 279 10.44 12.73 -12.69
C GLU A 279 10.31 13.98 -11.80
N SER A 280 9.15 14.21 -11.18
CA SER A 280 8.95 15.29 -10.22
C SER A 280 9.84 15.14 -8.99
N ILE A 281 9.94 13.93 -8.42
CA ILE A 281 10.76 13.67 -7.22
C ILE A 281 12.24 13.80 -7.54
N LEU A 282 12.73 13.19 -8.64
CA LEU A 282 14.14 13.18 -9.00
C LEU A 282 14.63 14.48 -9.66
N GLY A 283 13.72 15.23 -10.29
CA GLY A 283 14.00 16.54 -10.89
C GLY A 283 14.20 17.68 -9.90
N SER A 284 13.94 17.42 -8.61
CA SER A 284 14.03 18.43 -7.55
C SER A 284 15.17 18.11 -6.59
N MET A 285 15.79 19.13 -6.01
CA MET A 285 16.80 18.96 -4.98
C MET A 285 16.18 18.87 -3.59
N GLY A 286 16.61 17.89 -2.80
CA GLY A 286 16.16 17.70 -1.43
C GLY A 286 14.62 17.55 -1.34
N ASN A 287 14.01 18.21 -0.38
CA ASN A 287 12.57 18.16 -0.12
C ASN A 287 11.77 19.30 -0.78
N SER A 288 12.21 19.80 -1.95
CA SER A 288 11.58 20.94 -2.65
C SER A 288 10.45 20.54 -3.60
N SER A 289 10.39 19.28 -4.05
CA SER A 289 9.30 18.81 -4.92
C SER A 289 7.93 18.85 -4.21
N THR A 290 6.90 19.28 -4.93
CA THR A 290 5.50 19.18 -4.46
C THR A 290 5.10 17.72 -4.26
N ILE A 291 5.49 16.81 -5.18
CA ILE A 291 5.37 15.36 -4.97
C ILE A 291 6.61 14.88 -4.23
N GLY A 292 6.45 14.58 -2.95
CA GLY A 292 7.57 14.29 -2.07
C GLY A 292 7.80 12.81 -1.76
N HIS A 293 6.84 11.94 -2.07
CA HIS A 293 6.95 10.50 -1.83
C HIS A 293 6.05 9.70 -2.77
N LEU A 294 6.54 8.54 -3.23
CA LEU A 294 5.81 7.67 -4.14
C LEU A 294 5.90 6.21 -3.71
N VAL A 295 4.75 5.55 -3.62
CA VAL A 295 4.64 4.09 -3.55
C VAL A 295 4.02 3.57 -4.86
N VAL A 296 4.78 2.84 -5.65
CA VAL A 296 4.32 2.13 -6.85
C VAL A 296 3.76 0.79 -6.41
N ALA A 297 2.44 0.71 -6.23
CA ALA A 297 1.78 -0.49 -5.74
C ALA A 297 1.26 -1.34 -6.90
N SER A 298 2.01 -2.37 -7.30
CA SER A 298 1.70 -3.19 -8.46
C SER A 298 2.31 -4.59 -8.40
N HIS A 299 1.65 -5.56 -9.06
CA HIS A 299 2.19 -6.88 -9.40
C HIS A 299 2.62 -6.97 -10.87
N ASN A 300 2.42 -5.92 -11.66
CA ASN A 300 2.77 -5.89 -13.06
C ASN A 300 4.27 -5.68 -13.26
N ALA A 301 4.94 -6.67 -13.84
CA ALA A 301 6.39 -6.65 -14.03
C ALA A 301 6.87 -5.48 -14.90
N ASP A 302 6.13 -5.13 -15.95
CA ASP A 302 6.54 -4.06 -16.87
C ASP A 302 6.45 -2.68 -16.20
N SER A 303 5.38 -2.42 -15.43
CA SER A 303 5.26 -1.18 -14.66
C SER A 303 6.35 -1.05 -13.57
N LEU A 304 6.70 -2.16 -12.93
CA LEU A 304 7.77 -2.18 -11.92
C LEU A 304 9.16 -2.00 -12.55
N ARG A 305 9.42 -2.60 -13.72
CA ARG A 305 10.66 -2.35 -14.48
C ARG A 305 10.75 -0.90 -14.94
N LEU A 306 9.66 -0.32 -15.47
CA LEU A 306 9.61 1.10 -15.83
C LEU A 306 9.97 2.00 -14.63
N ALA A 307 9.36 1.74 -13.46
CA ALA A 307 9.66 2.49 -12.25
C ALA A 307 11.13 2.33 -11.84
N THR A 308 11.69 1.11 -11.92
CA THR A 308 13.09 0.82 -11.63
C THR A 308 14.03 1.56 -12.58
N GLU A 309 13.79 1.50 -13.87
CA GLU A 309 14.60 2.18 -14.89
C GLU A 309 14.63 3.69 -14.65
N LYS A 310 13.46 4.30 -14.43
CA LYS A 310 13.37 5.74 -14.17
C LYS A 310 14.04 6.13 -12.84
N THR A 311 13.95 5.28 -11.82
CA THR A 311 14.50 5.59 -10.49
C THR A 311 16.00 5.41 -10.42
N TYR A 312 16.58 4.39 -11.08
CA TYR A 312 17.97 3.99 -10.88
C TYR A 312 18.86 4.15 -12.11
N LYS A 313 18.29 4.24 -13.32
CA LYS A 313 19.05 4.28 -14.58
C LYS A 313 18.88 5.61 -15.34
N SER A 314 18.10 6.58 -14.85
CA SER A 314 17.97 7.89 -15.47
C SER A 314 19.20 8.77 -15.15
N GLU A 315 19.48 9.76 -16.00
CA GLU A 315 20.59 10.71 -15.81
C GLU A 315 20.53 11.46 -14.47
N ASN A 316 19.32 11.73 -13.98
CA ASN A 316 19.08 12.40 -12.70
C ASN A 316 19.14 11.46 -11.49
N SER A 317 19.42 10.18 -11.68
CA SER A 317 19.38 9.19 -10.60
C SER A 317 20.71 8.93 -9.91
N ALA A 318 21.83 9.23 -10.54
CA ALA A 318 23.16 9.10 -9.93
C ALA A 318 23.22 9.79 -8.62
N ASP A 319 23.75 9.78 -7.66
CA ASP A 319 23.86 10.50 -6.38
C ASP A 319 22.60 11.19 -5.84
N ASN A 320 21.43 10.98 -6.45
CA ASN A 320 20.18 11.60 -6.03
C ASN A 320 19.57 10.86 -4.83
N THR A 321 19.67 11.44 -3.64
CA THR A 321 19.15 10.87 -2.39
C THR A 321 17.63 10.77 -2.36
N ASN A 322 16.90 11.50 -3.24
CA ASN A 322 15.44 11.42 -3.34
C ASN A 322 14.94 10.06 -3.84
N LYS A 323 15.80 9.19 -4.38
CA LYS A 323 15.45 7.79 -4.68
C LYS A 323 14.85 7.06 -3.47
N ALA A 324 15.27 7.42 -2.26
CA ALA A 324 14.73 6.87 -1.02
C ALA A 324 13.24 7.16 -0.80
N ASN A 325 12.69 8.16 -1.50
CA ASN A 325 11.28 8.51 -1.48
C ASN A 325 10.42 7.75 -2.51
N ILE A 326 11.02 6.83 -3.28
CA ILE A 326 10.32 6.01 -4.27
C ILE A 326 10.39 4.55 -3.81
N CYS A 327 9.23 3.93 -3.61
CA CYS A 327 9.12 2.58 -3.09
C CYS A 327 8.26 1.70 -4.00
N LEU A 328 8.66 0.44 -4.19
CA LEU A 328 7.93 -0.57 -4.97
C LEU A 328 7.21 -1.52 -4.01
N GLY A 329 5.88 -1.51 -4.02
CA GLY A 329 5.03 -2.26 -3.11
C GLY A 329 4.28 -3.42 -3.79
N GLN A 330 4.33 -4.60 -3.18
CA GLN A 330 3.53 -5.76 -3.59
C GLN A 330 2.84 -6.39 -2.38
N LEU A 331 1.75 -7.11 -2.62
CA LEU A 331 1.07 -7.85 -1.56
C LEU A 331 1.92 -9.05 -1.10
N LEU A 332 1.90 -9.34 0.20
CA LEU A 332 2.55 -10.53 0.76
C LEU A 332 1.99 -11.78 0.09
N GLY A 333 2.88 -12.72 -0.28
CA GLY A 333 2.52 -13.97 -0.96
C GLY A 333 2.16 -13.81 -2.44
N MET A 334 2.31 -12.61 -3.01
CA MET A 334 2.02 -12.35 -4.43
C MET A 334 3.23 -11.74 -5.14
N ALA A 335 3.37 -12.04 -6.44
CA ALA A 335 4.44 -11.52 -7.31
C ALA A 335 5.87 -11.77 -6.78
N ASP A 336 6.10 -12.87 -6.07
CA ASP A 336 7.40 -13.13 -5.45
C ASP A 336 8.53 -13.30 -6.47
N SER A 337 8.25 -13.88 -7.66
CA SER A 337 9.23 -13.93 -8.75
C SER A 337 9.69 -12.54 -9.18
N VAL A 338 8.74 -11.65 -9.41
CA VAL A 338 9.03 -10.24 -9.76
C VAL A 338 9.81 -9.54 -8.64
N THR A 339 9.42 -9.78 -7.37
CA THR A 339 10.15 -9.26 -6.21
C THR A 339 11.62 -9.70 -6.21
N TYR A 340 11.87 -10.99 -6.44
CA TYR A 340 13.24 -11.52 -6.49
C TYR A 340 14.04 -10.98 -7.66
N ASP A 341 13.44 -10.86 -8.85
CA ASP A 341 14.10 -10.27 -10.01
C ASP A 341 14.53 -8.83 -9.71
N LEU A 342 13.66 -8.00 -9.11
CA LEU A 342 13.99 -6.64 -8.72
C LEU A 342 15.17 -6.59 -7.72
N ILE A 343 15.16 -7.42 -6.70
CA ILE A 343 16.19 -7.42 -5.64
C ILE A 343 17.50 -8.02 -6.14
N LYS A 344 17.46 -9.16 -6.85
CA LYS A 344 18.67 -9.94 -7.21
C LYS A 344 19.30 -9.47 -8.51
N ALA A 345 18.48 -9.29 -9.56
CA ALA A 345 18.96 -8.89 -10.88
C ALA A 345 19.14 -7.38 -11.01
N GLU A 346 18.11 -6.61 -10.60
CA GLU A 346 18.10 -5.16 -10.76
C GLU A 346 18.71 -4.40 -9.57
N LYS A 347 19.05 -5.10 -8.46
CA LYS A 347 19.64 -4.53 -7.24
C LYS A 347 18.82 -3.42 -6.60
N VAL A 348 17.50 -3.53 -6.65
CA VAL A 348 16.57 -2.56 -6.06
C VAL A 348 16.45 -2.83 -4.56
N ASP A 349 16.76 -1.84 -3.74
CA ASP A 349 16.64 -1.93 -2.28
C ASP A 349 15.27 -1.47 -1.75
N ASN A 350 14.58 -0.57 -2.46
CA ASN A 350 13.32 0.04 -2.05
C ASN A 350 12.10 -0.82 -2.45
N VAL A 351 12.12 -2.11 -2.11
CA VAL A 351 11.00 -3.04 -2.29
C VAL A 351 10.39 -3.39 -0.95
N ILE A 352 9.06 -3.32 -0.85
CA ILE A 352 8.32 -3.69 0.36
C ILE A 352 7.19 -4.67 0.05
N LYS A 353 6.73 -5.38 1.08
CA LYS A 353 5.48 -6.15 1.03
C LYS A 353 4.39 -5.49 1.87
N TYR A 354 3.18 -5.43 1.30
CA TYR A 354 1.96 -5.09 2.05
C TYR A 354 1.56 -6.30 2.87
N VAL A 355 1.58 -6.15 4.18
CA VAL A 355 1.41 -7.23 5.17
C VAL A 355 0.12 -7.01 5.93
N ALA A 356 -0.95 -7.63 5.46
CA ALA A 356 -2.21 -7.68 6.19
C ALA A 356 -2.04 -8.54 7.46
N TRP A 357 -2.63 -8.09 8.58
CA TRP A 357 -2.56 -8.80 9.85
C TRP A 357 -3.78 -8.54 10.70
N GLY A 358 -4.04 -9.40 11.68
CA GLY A 358 -5.15 -9.29 12.60
C GLY A 358 -5.93 -10.59 12.74
N PRO A 359 -7.08 -10.60 13.42
CA PRO A 359 -7.83 -11.82 13.67
C PRO A 359 -8.29 -12.49 12.37
N PRO A 360 -8.26 -13.84 12.28
CA PRO A 360 -8.56 -14.56 11.04
C PRO A 360 -10.00 -14.38 10.53
N LEU A 361 -10.93 -14.04 11.40
CA LEU A 361 -12.33 -13.79 11.01
C LEU A 361 -12.43 -12.53 10.15
N GLU A 362 -11.80 -11.45 10.60
CA GLU A 362 -11.79 -10.13 9.94
C GLU A 362 -10.89 -10.13 8.69
N THR A 363 -9.93 -11.05 8.61
CA THR A 363 -9.08 -11.22 7.42
C THR A 363 -9.73 -12.03 6.30
N ARG A 364 -10.88 -12.66 6.53
CA ARG A 364 -11.52 -13.55 5.55
C ARG A 364 -11.81 -12.86 4.22
N GLU A 365 -12.35 -11.65 4.24
CA GLU A 365 -12.65 -10.88 3.01
C GLU A 365 -11.38 -10.46 2.27
N TYR A 366 -10.34 -10.07 3.00
CA TYR A 366 -9.04 -9.80 2.43
C TYR A 366 -8.51 -11.03 1.67
N LEU A 367 -8.61 -12.21 2.27
CA LEU A 367 -8.15 -13.47 1.65
C LEU A 367 -9.01 -13.90 0.45
N LEU A 368 -10.32 -13.64 0.49
CA LEU A 368 -11.21 -13.89 -0.64
C LEU A 368 -10.79 -13.05 -1.87
N ARG A 369 -10.53 -11.76 -1.68
CA ARG A 369 -10.02 -10.90 -2.76
C ARG A 369 -8.69 -11.41 -3.35
N ARG A 370 -7.78 -11.95 -2.51
CA ARG A 370 -6.52 -12.58 -3.01
C ARG A 370 -6.81 -13.80 -3.89
N LEU A 371 -7.80 -14.59 -3.53
CA LEU A 371 -8.19 -15.75 -4.31
C LEU A 371 -8.79 -15.33 -5.67
N GLU A 372 -9.60 -14.28 -5.71
CA GLU A 372 -10.17 -13.70 -6.93
C GLU A 372 -9.09 -13.12 -7.86
N GLU A 373 -8.15 -12.34 -7.33
CA GLU A 373 -7.04 -11.75 -8.08
C GLU A 373 -6.10 -12.82 -8.66
N ASN A 374 -5.81 -13.89 -7.92
CA ASN A 374 -5.04 -15.02 -8.44
C ASN A 374 -5.76 -15.69 -9.61
N GLY A 375 -7.10 -15.68 -9.63
CA GLY A 375 -7.89 -16.18 -10.74
C GLY A 375 -7.70 -15.43 -12.04
N ASP A 376 -7.52 -14.12 -11.97
CA ASP A 376 -7.22 -13.31 -13.13
C ASP A 376 -5.79 -13.52 -13.65
N ALA A 377 -4.84 -13.79 -12.76
CA ALA A 377 -3.45 -14.11 -13.13
C ALA A 377 -3.34 -15.46 -13.87
N VAL A 378 -4.20 -16.43 -13.58
CA VAL A 378 -4.25 -17.74 -14.26
C VAL A 378 -4.66 -17.64 -15.74
N LYS A 379 -5.27 -16.54 -16.15
CA LYS A 379 -5.58 -16.30 -17.58
C LYS A 379 -4.33 -16.18 -18.47
N ASN A 380 -3.15 -16.04 -17.88
CA ASN A 380 -1.88 -15.79 -18.58
C ASN A 380 -0.92 -16.98 -18.56
N ASP A 381 -1.37 -18.20 -18.70
CA ASP A 381 -0.58 -19.45 -19.03
C ASP A 381 0.72 -19.73 -18.22
N THR A 382 0.96 -19.01 -17.13
CA THR A 382 2.21 -19.06 -16.37
C THR A 382 2.24 -20.11 -15.24
N GLY A 383 1.10 -20.70 -14.89
CA GLY A 383 0.98 -21.61 -13.75
C GLY A 383 1.55 -23.02 -13.99
N TYR A 384 1.38 -23.58 -15.18
CA TYR A 384 1.79 -24.97 -15.48
C TYR A 384 3.32 -25.17 -15.51
N PRO A 385 4.12 -24.26 -16.09
CA PRO A 385 5.58 -24.36 -16.04
C PRO A 385 6.15 -24.31 -14.62
N LEU A 386 5.57 -23.50 -13.75
CA LEU A 386 6.03 -23.35 -12.34
C LEU A 386 5.78 -24.61 -11.51
N ILE A 387 4.62 -25.25 -11.70
CA ILE A 387 4.30 -26.51 -11.04
C ILE A 387 5.22 -27.63 -11.54
N LYS A 388 5.50 -27.64 -12.84
CA LYS A 388 6.42 -28.62 -13.43
C LYS A 388 7.87 -28.45 -12.96
N ALA A 389 8.29 -27.20 -12.73
CA ALA A 389 9.60 -26.89 -12.16
C ALA A 389 9.66 -27.30 -10.68
N ALA A 390 8.67 -26.94 -9.87
CA ALA A 390 8.59 -27.30 -8.46
C ALA A 390 8.48 -28.83 -8.23
N ALA A 391 7.81 -29.54 -9.15
CA ALA A 391 7.72 -31.03 -9.10
C ALA A 391 9.02 -31.75 -9.53
N ARG A 392 9.99 -31.01 -10.09
CA ARG A 392 11.30 -31.58 -10.46
C ARG A 392 12.36 -31.40 -9.38
N GLU A 393 12.10 -30.54 -8.39
CA GLU A 393 13.01 -30.24 -7.26
C GLU A 393 12.62 -31.02 -5.98
N ILE A 394 11.55 -31.83 -6.02
CA ILE A 394 11.12 -32.73 -4.97
C ILE A 394 11.45 -34.17 -5.40
#